data_1b74380ff59ea85765484d5bd7e92f79
#
_entry.id   1b74380ff59ea85765484d5bd7e92f79
#
_cell.length_a   1.000
_cell.length_b   1.000
_cell.length_c   1.000
_cell.angle_alpha   90.00
_cell.angle_beta   90.00
_cell.angle_gamma   90.00
#
_symmetry.space_group_name_H-M   'P 1'
#
loop_
_entity.id
_entity.type
_entity.pdbx_description
1 polymer ?
#
loop_
_entity_poly.entity_id
_entity_poly.type
_entity_poly.pdbx_seq_one_letter_code
_entity_poly.pdbx_strand_id
1 'polypeptide(L)'
;MRSEQQFLDEYGVSHQNPVNLVVHMLCVPAIFIATFALLWFVPVGRFVPGLPAAAAPYVNAATLGLPLVLGFYGLLSLRALLVGALWLAVSFALILGGIAAALPVLWIAAAVWVLAWGVQFYGHQVEGAKPSFADDLVFLLIGPLFVQQKFNRLLGKRQPQAQ
;
A
#
# COMPACT_ATOMS: atom_id res chain seq x y z
N MET A 1 6.77 20.97 -2.13
CA MET A 1 6.23 19.61 -1.94
C MET A 1 6.59 19.16 -0.52
N ARG A 2 5.70 18.48 0.23
CA ARG A 2 6.03 17.95 1.57
C ARG A 2 7.15 16.93 1.45
N SER A 3 8.10 16.93 2.39
CA SER A 3 9.16 15.91 2.45
C SER A 3 8.63 14.56 2.98
N GLU A 4 9.38 13.47 2.77
CA GLU A 4 9.05 12.16 3.35
C GLU A 4 8.84 12.26 4.86
N GLN A 5 9.73 12.99 5.57
CA GLN A 5 9.64 13.14 7.02
C GLN A 5 8.39 13.92 7.46
N GLN A 6 8.03 14.99 6.76
CA GLN A 6 6.80 15.74 7.04
C GLN A 6 5.56 14.86 6.90
N PHE A 7 5.48 14.05 5.84
CA PHE A 7 4.38 13.09 5.68
C PHE A 7 4.33 12.06 6.81
N LEU A 8 5.48 11.52 7.21
CA LEU A 8 5.56 10.53 8.29
C LEU A 8 5.18 11.12 9.66
N ASP A 9 5.56 12.37 9.92
CA ASP A 9 5.24 13.08 11.15
C ASP A 9 3.73 13.40 11.20
N GLU A 10 3.15 13.92 10.11
CA GLU A 10 1.72 14.17 10.00
C GLU A 10 0.90 12.86 10.16
N TYR A 11 1.34 11.79 9.50
CA TYR A 11 0.70 10.47 9.65
C TYR A 11 0.78 9.96 11.09
N GLY A 12 1.90 10.21 11.76
CA GLY A 12 2.13 9.80 13.15
C GLY A 12 1.20 10.47 14.15
N VAL A 13 0.62 11.62 13.85
CA VAL A 13 -0.27 12.35 14.78
C VAL A 13 -1.51 11.52 15.14
N SER A 14 -2.10 10.84 14.18
CA SER A 14 -3.29 9.97 14.37
C SER A 14 -2.94 8.50 14.63
N HIS A 15 -1.71 8.20 15.10
CA HIS A 15 -1.21 6.84 15.35
C HIS A 15 -0.33 6.79 16.61
N GLN A 16 -0.87 7.31 17.73
CA GLN A 16 -0.18 7.35 19.03
C GLN A 16 -0.62 6.18 19.95
N ASN A 17 -1.87 5.74 19.83
CA ASN A 17 -2.40 4.64 20.63
C ASN A 17 -1.74 3.31 20.21
N PRO A 18 -1.21 2.51 21.16
CA PRO A 18 -0.55 1.25 20.85
C PRO A 18 -1.46 0.22 20.15
N VAL A 19 -2.76 0.22 20.46
CA VAL A 19 -3.73 -0.68 19.80
C VAL A 19 -3.88 -0.28 18.32
N ASN A 20 -4.10 1.01 18.05
CA ASN A 20 -4.21 1.53 16.70
C ASN A 20 -2.91 1.30 15.90
N LEU A 21 -1.76 1.47 16.56
CA LEU A 21 -0.46 1.20 15.93
C LEU A 21 -0.34 -0.28 15.49
N VAL A 22 -0.71 -1.24 16.35
CA VAL A 22 -0.69 -2.67 16.01
C VAL A 22 -1.68 -2.96 14.87
N VAL A 23 -2.88 -2.40 14.93
CA VAL A 23 -3.87 -2.51 13.84
C VAL A 23 -3.26 -2.05 12.52
N HIS A 24 -2.61 -0.89 12.49
CA HIS A 24 -1.99 -0.35 11.28
C HIS A 24 -0.82 -1.20 10.78
N MET A 25 0.00 -1.75 11.67
CA MET A 25 1.10 -2.65 11.30
C MET A 25 0.61 -3.91 10.55
N LEU A 26 -0.62 -4.34 10.78
CA LEU A 26 -1.24 -5.51 10.12
C LEU A 26 -2.11 -5.11 8.93
N CYS A 27 -2.98 -4.11 9.12
CA CYS A 27 -4.00 -3.77 8.13
C CYS A 27 -3.45 -2.97 6.94
N VAL A 28 -2.47 -2.08 7.13
CA VAL A 28 -1.90 -1.29 6.03
C VAL A 28 -1.25 -2.17 4.96
N PRO A 29 -0.37 -3.15 5.30
CA PRO A 29 0.11 -4.13 4.34
C PRO A 29 -1.01 -4.88 3.62
N ALA A 30 -1.99 -5.36 4.38
CA ALA A 30 -3.10 -6.13 3.83
C ALA A 30 -3.94 -5.29 2.84
N ILE A 31 -4.28 -4.04 3.19
CA ILE A 31 -5.01 -3.11 2.32
C ILE A 31 -4.20 -2.80 1.07
N PHE A 32 -2.89 -2.52 1.21
CA PHE A 32 -2.03 -2.20 0.08
C PHE A 32 -1.99 -3.35 -0.94
N ILE A 33 -1.70 -4.58 -0.47
CA ILE A 33 -1.66 -5.77 -1.32
C ILE A 33 -3.02 -6.06 -1.95
N ALA A 34 -4.09 -6.02 -1.15
CA ALA A 34 -5.44 -6.28 -1.63
C ALA A 34 -5.91 -5.23 -2.65
N THR A 35 -5.53 -3.95 -2.48
CA THR A 35 -5.84 -2.89 -3.45
C THR A 35 -5.20 -3.19 -4.80
N PHE A 36 -3.91 -3.55 -4.85
CA PHE A 36 -3.27 -3.93 -6.11
C PHE A 36 -3.85 -5.21 -6.70
N ALA A 37 -4.25 -6.18 -5.86
CA ALA A 37 -4.93 -7.38 -6.31
C ALA A 37 -6.30 -7.07 -6.93
N LEU A 38 -7.10 -6.18 -6.35
CA LEU A 38 -8.38 -5.75 -6.93
C LEU A 38 -8.16 -5.01 -8.25
N LEU A 39 -7.18 -4.09 -8.31
CA LEU A 39 -6.83 -3.35 -9.53
C LEU A 39 -6.32 -4.26 -10.65
N TRP A 40 -5.67 -5.39 -10.30
CA TRP A 40 -5.23 -6.40 -11.28
C TRP A 40 -6.39 -6.94 -12.12
N PHE A 41 -7.57 -7.10 -11.52
CA PHE A 41 -8.76 -7.63 -12.20
C PHE A 41 -9.57 -6.56 -12.95
N VAL A 42 -9.11 -5.31 -12.99
CA VAL A 42 -9.68 -4.27 -13.88
C VAL A 42 -9.02 -4.37 -15.26
N PRO A 43 -9.69 -4.97 -16.27
CA PRO A 43 -9.06 -5.48 -17.49
C PRO A 43 -8.92 -4.39 -18.56
N VAL A 44 -8.08 -3.38 -18.35
CA VAL A 44 -7.89 -2.26 -19.29
C VAL A 44 -7.42 -2.75 -20.67
N GLY A 45 -6.57 -3.77 -20.71
CA GLY A 45 -6.04 -4.33 -21.96
C GLY A 45 -7.11 -4.88 -22.93
N ARG A 46 -8.29 -5.23 -22.42
CA ARG A 46 -9.41 -5.67 -23.28
C ARG A 46 -9.95 -4.55 -24.17
N PHE A 47 -9.70 -3.31 -23.81
CA PHE A 47 -10.20 -2.11 -24.50
C PHE A 47 -9.11 -1.44 -25.36
N VAL A 48 -7.91 -2.02 -25.45
CA VAL A 48 -6.80 -1.48 -26.26
C VAL A 48 -6.81 -2.14 -27.63
N PRO A 49 -7.16 -1.41 -28.72
CA PRO A 49 -7.16 -1.97 -30.07
C PRO A 49 -5.77 -2.45 -30.49
N GLY A 50 -5.70 -3.61 -31.13
CA GLY A 50 -4.44 -4.17 -31.63
C GLY A 50 -3.50 -4.78 -30.59
N LEU A 51 -3.89 -4.79 -29.29
CA LEU A 51 -3.08 -5.44 -28.27
C LEU A 51 -3.13 -6.97 -28.43
N PRO A 52 -1.99 -7.68 -28.49
CA PRO A 52 -1.99 -9.14 -28.56
C PRO A 52 -2.73 -9.77 -27.39
N ALA A 53 -3.55 -10.80 -27.66
CA ALA A 53 -4.35 -11.48 -26.63
C ALA A 53 -3.52 -11.98 -25.44
N ALA A 54 -2.27 -12.42 -25.68
CA ALA A 54 -1.35 -12.86 -24.64
C ALA A 54 -0.89 -11.71 -23.71
N ALA A 55 -0.87 -10.46 -24.20
CA ALA A 55 -0.46 -9.29 -23.43
C ALA A 55 -1.64 -8.66 -22.66
N ALA A 56 -2.87 -8.84 -23.14
CA ALA A 56 -4.07 -8.19 -22.59
C ALA A 56 -4.26 -8.41 -21.08
N PRO A 57 -4.02 -9.58 -20.48
CA PRO A 57 -4.16 -9.80 -19.03
C PRO A 57 -3.19 -8.95 -18.19
N TYR A 58 -2.03 -8.59 -18.75
CA TYR A 58 -1.00 -7.82 -18.05
C TYR A 58 -1.15 -6.30 -18.21
N VAL A 59 -2.07 -5.85 -19.07
CA VAL A 59 -2.45 -4.44 -19.20
C VAL A 59 -3.72 -4.22 -18.40
N ASN A 60 -3.57 -3.94 -17.12
CA ASN A 60 -4.64 -3.76 -16.16
C ASN A 60 -4.40 -2.53 -15.27
N ALA A 61 -5.36 -2.13 -14.45
CA ALA A 61 -5.24 -0.92 -13.65
C ALA A 61 -4.06 -0.97 -12.66
N ALA A 62 -3.70 -2.16 -12.13
CA ALA A 62 -2.55 -2.30 -11.23
C ALA A 62 -1.23 -2.01 -11.95
N THR A 63 -1.02 -2.59 -13.14
CA THR A 63 0.21 -2.37 -13.93
C THR A 63 0.31 -0.95 -14.45
N LEU A 64 -0.80 -0.34 -14.85
CA LEU A 64 -0.85 1.06 -15.28
C LEU A 64 -0.63 2.04 -14.12
N GLY A 65 -0.98 1.65 -12.89
CA GLY A 65 -0.73 2.43 -11.67
C GLY A 65 0.72 2.43 -11.22
N LEU A 66 1.54 1.41 -11.64
CA LEU A 66 2.93 1.29 -11.20
C LEU A 66 3.78 2.55 -11.42
N PRO A 67 3.84 3.15 -12.62
CA PRO A 67 4.67 4.33 -12.84
C PRO A 67 4.23 5.53 -12.00
N LEU A 68 2.93 5.66 -11.70
CA LEU A 68 2.41 6.73 -10.85
C LEU A 68 2.86 6.56 -9.40
N VAL A 69 2.74 5.34 -8.86
CA VAL A 69 3.13 5.03 -7.48
C VAL A 69 4.64 5.08 -7.30
N LEU A 70 5.41 4.51 -8.23
CA LEU A 70 6.88 4.59 -8.20
C LEU A 70 7.38 6.02 -8.40
N GLY A 71 6.74 6.78 -9.28
CA GLY A 71 7.03 8.21 -9.48
C GLY A 71 6.79 9.01 -8.20
N PHE A 72 5.66 8.80 -7.54
CA PHE A 72 5.38 9.43 -6.24
C PHE A 72 6.47 9.13 -5.20
N TYR A 73 6.82 7.86 -5.01
CA TYR A 73 7.87 7.49 -4.06
C TYR A 73 9.26 8.04 -4.47
N GLY A 74 9.57 8.05 -5.77
CA GLY A 74 10.82 8.60 -6.29
C GLY A 74 10.96 10.11 -6.05
N LEU A 75 9.83 10.84 -6.07
CA LEU A 75 9.81 12.27 -5.74
C LEU A 75 10.00 12.55 -4.24
N LEU A 76 9.74 11.56 -3.37
CA LEU A 76 9.97 11.72 -1.93
C LEU A 76 11.45 11.49 -1.58
N SER A 77 11.97 10.30 -1.90
CA SER A 77 13.37 9.93 -1.64
C SER A 77 13.73 8.60 -2.31
N LEU A 78 15.04 8.34 -2.48
CA LEU A 78 15.51 7.01 -2.92
C LEU A 78 15.09 5.89 -1.95
N ARG A 79 15.07 6.17 -0.65
CA ARG A 79 14.60 5.22 0.36
C ARG A 79 13.12 4.90 0.17
N ALA A 80 12.28 5.92 0.00
CA ALA A 80 10.85 5.74 -0.24
C ALA A 80 10.61 4.94 -1.52
N LEU A 81 11.35 5.23 -2.60
CA LEU A 81 11.29 4.48 -3.86
C LEU A 81 11.62 2.99 -3.65
N LEU A 82 12.71 2.67 -2.94
CA LEU A 82 13.12 1.29 -2.68
C LEU A 82 12.10 0.54 -1.81
N VAL A 83 11.57 1.20 -0.77
CA VAL A 83 10.50 0.63 0.07
C VAL A 83 9.24 0.41 -0.73
N GLY A 84 8.78 1.41 -1.50
CA GLY A 84 7.60 1.29 -2.35
C GLY A 84 7.76 0.20 -3.42
N ALA A 85 8.91 0.12 -4.07
CA ALA A 85 9.22 -0.93 -5.04
C ALA A 85 9.19 -2.33 -4.40
N LEU A 86 9.71 -2.48 -3.18
CA LEU A 86 9.63 -3.75 -2.43
C LEU A 86 8.18 -4.14 -2.14
N TRP A 87 7.35 -3.20 -1.65
CA TRP A 87 5.93 -3.46 -1.38
C TRP A 87 5.16 -3.84 -2.64
N LEU A 88 5.43 -3.18 -3.76
CA LEU A 88 4.86 -3.52 -5.06
C LEU A 88 5.32 -4.91 -5.53
N ALA A 89 6.62 -5.21 -5.43
CA ALA A 89 7.16 -6.51 -5.81
C ALA A 89 6.51 -7.65 -5.00
N VAL A 90 6.38 -7.49 -3.69
CA VAL A 90 5.68 -8.46 -2.81
C VAL A 90 4.22 -8.61 -3.23
N SER A 91 3.52 -7.48 -3.49
CA SER A 91 2.12 -7.50 -3.93
C SER A 91 1.95 -8.29 -5.22
N PHE A 92 2.75 -7.99 -6.25
CA PHE A 92 2.68 -8.69 -7.53
C PHE A 92 3.10 -10.18 -7.42
N ALA A 93 4.09 -10.49 -6.60
CA ALA A 93 4.48 -11.89 -6.35
C ALA A 93 3.34 -12.70 -5.72
N LEU A 94 2.61 -12.12 -4.75
CA LEU A 94 1.45 -12.75 -4.13
C LEU A 94 0.27 -12.88 -5.11
N ILE A 95 -0.01 -11.87 -5.93
CA ILE A 95 -1.06 -11.91 -6.95
C ILE A 95 -0.77 -13.01 -7.97
N LEU A 96 0.42 -12.99 -8.57
CA LEU A 96 0.80 -13.96 -9.60
C LEU A 96 0.92 -15.37 -9.05
N GLY A 97 1.49 -15.53 -7.85
CA GLY A 97 1.57 -16.80 -7.15
C GLY A 97 0.19 -17.38 -6.82
N GLY A 98 -0.74 -16.53 -6.35
CA GLY A 98 -2.12 -16.93 -6.10
C GLY A 98 -2.85 -17.38 -7.38
N ILE A 99 -2.68 -16.64 -8.48
CA ILE A 99 -3.24 -17.00 -9.79
C ILE A 99 -2.66 -18.32 -10.28
N ALA A 100 -1.33 -18.50 -10.18
CA ALA A 100 -0.65 -19.75 -10.58
C ALA A 100 -1.10 -20.95 -9.74
N ALA A 101 -1.44 -20.73 -8.47
CA ALA A 101 -2.01 -21.73 -7.57
C ALA A 101 -3.52 -21.95 -7.74
N ALA A 102 -4.14 -21.36 -8.76
CA ALA A 102 -5.58 -21.39 -9.04
C ALA A 102 -6.46 -20.93 -7.86
N LEU A 103 -5.96 -20.03 -7.01
CA LEU A 103 -6.73 -19.45 -5.91
C LEU A 103 -7.74 -18.40 -6.44
N PRO A 104 -8.88 -18.22 -5.78
CA PRO A 104 -9.85 -17.18 -6.13
C PRO A 104 -9.38 -15.79 -5.66
N VAL A 105 -8.25 -15.30 -6.22
CA VAL A 105 -7.50 -14.11 -5.77
C VAL A 105 -8.40 -12.88 -5.66
N LEU A 106 -9.32 -12.67 -6.62
CA LEU A 106 -10.26 -11.54 -6.58
C LEU A 106 -11.10 -11.54 -5.30
N TRP A 107 -11.68 -12.68 -4.96
CA TRP A 107 -12.57 -12.78 -3.80
C TRP A 107 -11.82 -12.75 -2.48
N ILE A 108 -10.63 -13.35 -2.45
CA ILE A 108 -9.72 -13.26 -1.29
C ILE A 108 -9.33 -11.79 -1.08
N ALA A 109 -8.91 -11.10 -2.12
CA ALA A 109 -8.53 -9.69 -2.04
C ALA A 109 -9.70 -8.81 -1.58
N ALA A 110 -10.91 -9.03 -2.12
CA ALA A 110 -12.10 -8.28 -1.71
C ALA A 110 -12.42 -8.49 -0.22
N ALA A 111 -12.39 -9.75 0.25
CA ALA A 111 -12.65 -10.06 1.65
C ALA A 111 -11.59 -9.45 2.57
N VAL A 112 -10.31 -9.61 2.25
CA VAL A 112 -9.19 -9.03 3.00
C VAL A 112 -9.30 -7.50 3.05
N TRP A 113 -9.60 -6.87 1.91
CA TRP A 113 -9.73 -5.42 1.82
C TRP A 113 -10.83 -4.88 2.74
N VAL A 114 -12.03 -5.47 2.67
CA VAL A 114 -13.18 -5.06 3.50
C VAL A 114 -12.90 -5.27 4.99
N LEU A 115 -12.38 -6.45 5.35
CA LEU A 115 -12.08 -6.77 6.76
C LEU A 115 -10.97 -5.87 7.32
N ALA A 116 -9.89 -5.67 6.57
CA ALA A 116 -8.78 -4.83 7.02
C ALA A 116 -9.19 -3.36 7.19
N TRP A 117 -10.05 -2.81 6.30
CA TRP A 117 -10.63 -1.49 6.48
C TRP A 117 -11.53 -1.40 7.72
N GLY A 118 -12.38 -2.42 7.96
CA GLY A 118 -13.22 -2.47 9.16
C GLY A 118 -12.39 -2.44 10.45
N VAL A 119 -11.33 -3.25 10.51
CA VAL A 119 -10.40 -3.28 11.66
C VAL A 119 -9.64 -1.95 11.79
N GLN A 120 -9.25 -1.34 10.66
CA GLN A 120 -8.54 -0.06 10.69
C GLN A 120 -9.42 1.09 11.19
N PHE A 121 -10.69 1.14 10.80
CA PHE A 121 -11.64 2.11 11.36
C PHE A 121 -11.86 1.92 12.86
N TYR A 122 -11.91 0.67 13.33
CA TYR A 122 -11.96 0.40 14.78
C TYR A 122 -10.69 0.93 15.47
N GLY A 123 -9.49 0.74 14.90
CA GLY A 123 -8.26 1.31 15.44
C GLY A 123 -8.33 2.82 15.60
N HIS A 124 -8.87 3.53 14.61
CA HIS A 124 -9.06 4.99 14.70
C HIS A 124 -10.11 5.43 15.69
N GLN A 125 -11.15 4.62 15.94
CA GLN A 125 -12.11 4.87 17.04
C GLN A 125 -11.42 4.77 18.40
N VAL A 126 -10.55 3.78 18.60
CA VAL A 126 -9.75 3.64 19.84
C VAL A 126 -8.74 4.78 19.99
N GLU A 127 -8.18 5.29 18.89
CA GLU A 127 -7.31 6.47 18.88
C GLU A 127 -8.04 7.75 19.28
N GLY A 128 -9.32 7.84 18.98
CA GLY A 128 -10.09 9.09 19.12
C GLY A 128 -9.78 10.12 18.04
N ALA A 129 -9.14 9.71 16.96
CA ALA A 129 -8.74 10.57 15.83
C ALA A 129 -9.20 9.97 14.50
N LYS A 130 -9.62 10.84 13.57
CA LYS A 130 -9.98 10.40 12.22
C LYS A 130 -8.74 9.90 11.45
N PRO A 131 -8.94 8.98 10.47
CA PRO A 131 -7.86 8.53 9.61
C PRO A 131 -7.22 9.68 8.82
N SER A 132 -5.88 9.68 8.69
CA SER A 132 -5.14 10.72 7.94
C SER A 132 -5.57 10.83 6.47
N PHE A 133 -5.93 9.70 5.83
CA PHE A 133 -6.39 9.70 4.43
C PHE A 133 -7.75 10.43 4.25
N ALA A 134 -8.51 10.66 5.31
CA ALA A 134 -9.73 11.46 5.24
C ALA A 134 -9.45 12.93 4.94
N ASP A 135 -8.26 13.41 5.26
CA ASP A 135 -7.80 14.77 4.96
C ASP A 135 -7.03 14.83 3.62
N ASP A 136 -6.26 13.77 3.28
CA ASP A 136 -5.46 13.71 2.06
C ASP A 136 -5.24 12.23 1.64
N LEU A 137 -5.77 11.84 0.48
CA LEU A 137 -5.67 10.47 -0.06
C LEU A 137 -4.22 10.00 -0.26
N VAL A 138 -3.26 10.93 -0.38
CA VAL A 138 -1.83 10.61 -0.48
C VAL A 138 -1.36 9.77 0.71
N PHE A 139 -1.99 9.93 1.87
CA PHE A 139 -1.66 9.15 3.07
C PHE A 139 -1.90 7.64 2.91
N LEU A 140 -2.69 7.19 1.94
CA LEU A 140 -2.78 5.77 1.59
C LEU A 140 -1.44 5.21 1.09
N LEU A 141 -0.64 6.04 0.41
CA LEU A 141 0.71 5.68 -0.05
C LEU A 141 1.78 5.89 1.03
N ILE A 142 1.52 6.72 2.04
CA ILE A 142 2.45 6.93 3.16
C ILE A 142 2.40 5.76 4.17
N GLY A 143 1.25 5.12 4.30
CA GLY A 143 1.07 3.98 5.23
C GLY A 143 2.17 2.91 5.14
N PRO A 144 2.53 2.37 3.96
CA PRO A 144 3.62 1.42 3.80
C PRO A 144 4.98 1.93 4.30
N LEU A 145 5.30 3.21 4.08
CA LEU A 145 6.54 3.84 4.57
C LEU A 145 6.54 3.93 6.11
N PHE A 146 5.39 4.30 6.69
CA PHE A 146 5.22 4.38 8.14
C PHE A 146 5.37 3.01 8.80
N VAL A 147 4.72 1.97 8.25
CA VAL A 147 4.85 0.59 8.73
C VAL A 147 6.30 0.14 8.66
N GLN A 148 6.99 0.37 7.54
CA GLN A 148 8.40 0.04 7.39
C GLN A 148 9.28 0.80 8.40
N GLN A 149 8.99 2.06 8.67
CA GLN A 149 9.71 2.85 9.67
C GLN A 149 9.55 2.26 11.07
N LYS A 150 8.33 1.92 11.47
CA LYS A 150 8.05 1.31 12.79
C LYS A 150 8.71 -0.06 12.91
N PHE A 151 8.64 -0.89 11.87
CA PHE A 151 9.28 -2.20 11.83
C PHE A 151 10.80 -2.10 11.99
N ASN A 152 11.45 -1.16 11.29
CA ASN A 152 12.88 -0.93 11.43
C ASN A 152 13.28 -0.51 12.85
N ARG A 153 12.46 0.31 13.53
CA ARG A 153 12.69 0.69 14.93
C ARG A 153 12.59 -0.51 15.88
N LEU A 154 11.63 -1.41 15.65
CA LEU A 154 11.50 -2.65 16.45
C LEU A 154 12.71 -3.57 16.27
N LEU A 155 13.36 -3.58 15.10
CA LEU A 155 14.58 -4.34 14.82
C LEU A 155 15.86 -3.64 15.29
N GLY A 156 15.78 -2.52 16.02
CA GLY A 156 16.94 -1.77 16.52
C GLY A 156 17.75 -1.05 15.44
N LYS A 157 17.24 -0.96 14.20
CA LYS A 157 17.92 -0.23 13.12
C LYS A 157 17.70 1.27 13.30
N ARG A 158 18.80 2.01 13.63
CA ARG A 158 18.79 3.48 13.63
C ARG A 158 18.46 3.97 12.21
N GLN A 159 17.52 4.91 12.10
CA GLN A 159 17.32 5.61 10.83
C GLN A 159 18.47 6.60 10.60
N PRO A 160 18.96 6.73 9.36
CA PRO A 160 19.79 7.87 9.00
C PRO A 160 18.95 9.13 9.23
N GLN A 161 19.44 10.04 10.08
CA GLN A 161 18.87 11.38 10.16
C GLN A 161 19.13 12.03 8.81
N ALA A 162 18.07 12.48 8.13
CA ALA A 162 18.22 13.34 6.96
C ALA A 162 18.92 14.62 7.41
N GLN A 163 20.13 14.85 6.87
CA GLN A 163 20.84 16.13 6.97
C GLN A 163 20.18 17.14 6.05
#